data_9f07c712c0ad41424b7956a90ef9a54c
#
_entry.id   9f07c712c0ad41424b7956a90ef9a54c
#
_cell.length_a   1.000
_cell.length_b   1.000
_cell.length_c   1.000
_cell.angle_alpha   90.00
_cell.angle_beta   90.00
_cell.angle_gamma   90.00
#
_symmetry.space_group_name_H-M   'P 1'
#
loop_
_entity.id
_entity.type
_entity.pdbx_description
1 polymer ?
#
loop_
_entity_poly.entity_id
_entity_poly.type
_entity_poly.pdbx_seq_one_letter_code
_entity_poly.pdbx_strand_id
1 'polypeptide(L)'
;IETVARESEATNIVRSAQVVFDQIPVDAALANLGLNVTTVLRDDENPREALREKIRQSGLGITGADYALAETGSLVVLPRRGLSRLVSLVPPVHIALVRPEDILESLDDLFLLRRLEYHQRGGEMGSYLNFITGPSRTADIEMTIVEGVHGPKEVHMVILG
;
A
#
# COMPACT_ATOMS: atom_id res chain seq x y z
N ILE A 1 -1.99 -6.36 -12.24
CA ILE A 1 -0.70 -6.34 -11.50
C ILE A 1 0.45 -6.53 -12.48
N GLU A 2 0.49 -7.64 -13.23
CA GLU A 2 1.58 -7.95 -14.16
C GLU A 2 1.81 -6.84 -15.20
N THR A 3 0.75 -6.27 -15.75
CA THR A 3 0.82 -5.16 -16.72
C THR A 3 1.58 -3.96 -16.12
N VAL A 4 1.15 -3.50 -14.94
CA VAL A 4 1.78 -2.38 -14.25
C VAL A 4 3.23 -2.71 -13.86
N ALA A 5 3.49 -3.95 -13.41
CA ALA A 5 4.84 -4.37 -13.07
C ALA A 5 5.80 -4.36 -14.28
N ARG A 6 5.32 -4.68 -15.48
CA ARG A 6 6.10 -4.57 -16.73
C ARG A 6 6.32 -3.13 -17.14
N GLU A 7 5.28 -2.30 -17.06
CA GLU A 7 5.33 -0.88 -17.44
C GLU A 7 6.22 -0.05 -16.49
N SER A 8 6.31 -0.45 -15.23
CA SER A 8 7.16 0.22 -14.24
C SER A 8 8.66 -0.02 -14.43
N GLU A 9 9.05 -0.96 -15.31
CA GLU A 9 10.44 -1.39 -15.52
C GLU A 9 11.16 -1.82 -14.23
N ALA A 10 10.41 -2.11 -13.17
CA ALA A 10 10.95 -2.48 -11.88
C ALA A 10 11.47 -3.92 -11.90
N THR A 11 12.72 -4.12 -11.51
CA THR A 11 13.30 -5.45 -11.31
C THR A 11 13.12 -5.96 -9.89
N ASN A 12 13.07 -5.04 -8.92
CA ASN A 12 12.87 -5.33 -7.52
C ASN A 12 11.52 -4.79 -7.05
N ILE A 13 10.73 -5.66 -6.45
CA ILE A 13 9.40 -5.37 -5.96
C ILE A 13 9.38 -5.65 -4.46
N VAL A 14 8.74 -4.78 -3.70
CA VAL A 14 8.43 -5.03 -2.29
C VAL A 14 6.93 -5.14 -2.10
N ARG A 15 6.50 -6.08 -1.26
CA ARG A 15 5.10 -6.18 -0.87
C ARG A 15 4.92 -6.23 0.64
N SER A 16 3.75 -5.81 1.11
CA SER A 16 3.36 -5.98 2.51
C SER A 16 2.98 -7.44 2.81
N ALA A 17 2.94 -7.78 4.10
CA ALA A 17 2.53 -9.11 4.57
C ALA A 17 1.07 -9.13 5.04
N GLN A 18 0.15 -8.54 4.25
CA GLN A 18 -1.28 -8.53 4.56
C GLN A 18 -1.96 -9.79 4.06
N VAL A 19 -3.05 -10.19 4.73
CA VAL A 19 -3.78 -11.44 4.47
C VAL A 19 -4.32 -11.56 3.02
N VAL A 20 -4.54 -10.45 2.35
CA VAL A 20 -4.99 -10.44 0.96
C VAL A 20 -4.03 -11.22 0.03
N PHE A 21 -2.75 -11.26 0.36
CA PHE A 21 -1.75 -12.00 -0.43
C PHE A 21 -1.81 -13.53 -0.24
N ASP A 22 -2.50 -14.02 0.77
CA ASP A 22 -2.73 -15.46 0.96
C ASP A 22 -3.78 -15.98 -0.04
N GLN A 23 -4.60 -15.09 -0.60
CA GLN A 23 -5.67 -15.41 -1.53
C GLN A 23 -5.25 -15.30 -2.99
N ILE A 24 -4.12 -14.63 -3.27
CA ILE A 24 -3.68 -14.32 -4.64
C ILE A 24 -2.20 -14.70 -4.78
N PRO A 25 -1.82 -15.54 -5.77
CA PRO A 25 -0.44 -15.98 -5.97
C PRO A 25 0.43 -14.89 -6.64
N VAL A 26 0.44 -13.67 -6.07
CA VAL A 26 1.17 -12.51 -6.62
C VAL A 26 2.65 -12.81 -6.76
N ASP A 27 3.27 -13.43 -5.76
CA ASP A 27 4.71 -13.74 -5.75
C ASP A 27 5.07 -14.68 -6.90
N ALA A 28 4.28 -15.74 -7.11
CA ALA A 28 4.53 -16.70 -8.18
C ALA A 28 4.32 -16.06 -9.56
N ALA A 29 3.28 -15.24 -9.72
CA ALA A 29 3.00 -14.54 -10.98
C ALA A 29 4.15 -13.59 -11.35
N LEU A 30 4.64 -12.80 -10.41
CA LEU A 30 5.73 -11.86 -10.64
C LEU A 30 7.09 -12.56 -10.82
N ALA A 31 7.35 -13.65 -10.08
CA ALA A 31 8.56 -14.46 -10.26
C ALA A 31 8.62 -15.09 -11.66
N ASN A 32 7.50 -15.51 -12.23
CA ASN A 32 7.42 -16.02 -13.60
C ASN A 32 7.79 -14.96 -14.66
N LEU A 33 7.72 -13.67 -14.30
CA LEU A 33 8.18 -12.55 -15.13
C LEU A 33 9.67 -12.22 -14.92
N GLY A 34 10.38 -12.97 -14.08
CA GLY A 34 11.77 -12.71 -13.73
C GLY A 34 11.96 -11.58 -12.71
N LEU A 35 10.91 -11.17 -12.00
CA LEU A 35 10.93 -10.08 -11.04
C LEU A 35 11.24 -10.59 -9.63
N ASN A 36 12.06 -9.85 -8.88
CA ASN A 36 12.42 -10.18 -7.51
C ASN A 36 11.38 -9.59 -6.54
N VAL A 37 10.62 -10.44 -5.86
CA VAL A 37 9.64 -10.01 -4.86
C VAL A 37 10.17 -10.22 -3.45
N THR A 38 10.15 -9.17 -2.65
CA THR A 38 10.50 -9.23 -1.22
C THR A 38 9.27 -8.89 -0.36
N THR A 39 8.86 -9.82 0.49
CA THR A 39 7.85 -9.53 1.53
C THR A 39 8.46 -8.70 2.65
N VAL A 40 7.85 -7.56 2.93
CA VAL A 40 8.29 -6.67 4.00
C VAL A 40 7.50 -6.97 5.27
N LEU A 41 8.09 -7.79 6.12
CA LEU A 41 7.58 -8.10 7.45
C LEU A 41 8.74 -7.93 8.44
N ARG A 42 8.55 -7.08 9.44
CA ARG A 42 9.55 -6.89 10.48
C ARG A 42 9.43 -8.00 11.52
N ASP A 43 10.46 -8.78 11.62
CA ASP A 43 10.69 -9.82 12.63
C ASP A 43 12.14 -9.75 13.15
N ASP A 44 12.54 -10.72 13.96
CA ASP A 44 13.90 -10.79 14.52
C ASP A 44 14.96 -11.17 13.48
N GLU A 45 14.56 -11.85 12.40
CA GLU A 45 15.45 -12.27 11.30
C GLU A 45 15.68 -11.15 10.28
N ASN A 46 14.73 -10.18 10.19
CA ASN A 46 14.76 -9.10 9.23
C ASN A 46 14.90 -7.74 9.93
N PRO A 47 16.12 -7.30 10.24
CA PRO A 47 16.34 -6.05 10.94
C PRO A 47 15.83 -4.86 10.10
N ARG A 48 15.31 -3.86 10.81
CA ARG A 48 14.65 -2.67 10.23
C ARG A 48 15.47 -2.00 9.11
N GLU A 49 16.79 -1.93 9.28
CA GLU A 49 17.64 -1.22 8.32
C GLU A 49 17.79 -1.98 7.00
N ALA A 50 17.93 -3.32 7.07
CA ALA A 50 17.98 -4.17 5.88
C ALA A 50 16.67 -4.10 5.07
N LEU A 51 15.51 -4.10 5.77
CA LEU A 51 14.22 -3.92 5.10
C LEU A 51 14.07 -2.54 4.46
N ARG A 52 14.55 -1.49 5.12
CA ARG A 52 14.54 -0.13 4.56
C ARG A 52 15.37 -0.02 3.28
N GLU A 53 16.53 -0.65 3.26
CA GLU A 53 17.38 -0.64 2.07
C GLU A 53 16.73 -1.38 0.91
N LYS A 54 16.13 -2.55 1.14
CA LYS A 54 15.35 -3.26 0.11
C LYS A 54 14.20 -2.43 -0.44
N ILE A 55 13.50 -1.68 0.43
CA ILE A 55 12.41 -0.79 0.01
C ILE A 55 12.95 0.37 -0.83
N ARG A 56 14.09 0.98 -0.48
CA ARG A 56 14.70 2.06 -1.27
C ARG A 56 15.12 1.61 -2.67
N GLN A 57 15.56 0.37 -2.80
CA GLN A 57 16.02 -0.22 -4.07
C GLN A 57 14.88 -0.78 -4.92
N SER A 58 13.63 -0.72 -4.43
CA SER A 58 12.48 -1.24 -5.16
C SER A 58 11.88 -0.19 -6.08
N GLY A 59 11.49 -0.61 -7.28
CA GLY A 59 10.76 0.21 -8.24
C GLY A 59 9.25 0.15 -8.07
N LEU A 60 8.74 -0.88 -7.38
CA LEU A 60 7.32 -1.11 -7.21
C LEU A 60 7.02 -1.60 -5.79
N GLY A 61 6.01 -0.98 -5.16
CA GLY A 61 5.46 -1.41 -3.89
C GLY A 61 4.04 -1.96 -4.04
N ILE A 62 3.74 -3.10 -3.40
CA ILE A 62 2.40 -3.69 -3.43
C ILE A 62 1.87 -3.83 -2.01
N THR A 63 0.69 -3.28 -1.74
CA THR A 63 0.02 -3.42 -0.45
C THR A 63 -1.41 -3.93 -0.62
N GLY A 64 -1.97 -4.51 0.41
CA GLY A 64 -3.41 -4.55 0.57
C GLY A 64 -3.92 -3.18 1.06
N ALA A 65 -5.16 -2.87 0.81
CA ALA A 65 -5.88 -1.82 1.52
C ALA A 65 -6.85 -2.46 2.51
N ASP A 66 -7.04 -1.81 3.64
CA ASP A 66 -8.02 -2.24 4.63
C ASP A 66 -9.42 -1.80 4.23
N TYR A 67 -9.50 -0.61 3.60
CA TYR A 67 -10.72 -0.08 2.98
C TYR A 67 -10.37 0.76 1.76
N ALA A 68 -11.37 0.97 0.90
CA ALA A 68 -11.36 2.00 -0.12
C ALA A 68 -12.62 2.84 -0.02
N LEU A 69 -12.53 4.14 -0.29
CA LEU A 69 -13.65 5.07 -0.24
C LEU A 69 -14.11 5.39 -1.66
N ALA A 70 -15.34 5.04 -1.99
CA ALA A 70 -15.87 5.24 -3.34
C ALA A 70 -16.02 6.73 -3.69
N GLU A 71 -16.40 7.57 -2.73
CA GLU A 71 -16.60 9.01 -2.94
C GLU A 71 -15.33 9.76 -3.38
N THR A 72 -14.15 9.29 -2.96
CA THR A 72 -12.87 10.00 -3.19
C THR A 72 -11.84 9.17 -3.95
N GLY A 73 -12.07 7.87 -4.15
CA GLY A 73 -11.08 6.94 -4.64
C GLY A 73 -9.90 6.75 -3.69
N SER A 74 -10.06 7.08 -2.40
CA SER A 74 -8.99 6.96 -1.42
C SER A 74 -8.86 5.55 -0.90
N LEU A 75 -7.61 5.10 -0.74
CA LEU A 75 -7.26 3.87 -0.05
C LEU A 75 -7.02 4.16 1.43
N VAL A 76 -7.42 3.25 2.29
CA VAL A 76 -7.16 3.32 3.73
C VAL A 76 -6.30 2.13 4.14
N VAL A 77 -5.16 2.41 4.76
CA VAL A 77 -4.25 1.39 5.29
C VAL A 77 -4.09 1.61 6.79
N LEU A 78 -4.45 0.59 7.56
CA LEU A 78 -4.37 0.62 9.02
C LEU A 78 -2.99 0.18 9.51
N PRO A 79 -2.47 0.81 10.57
CA PRO A 79 -1.23 0.39 11.19
C PRO A 79 -1.37 -0.99 11.82
N ARG A 80 -0.43 -1.87 11.53
CA ARG A 80 -0.30 -3.19 12.14
C ARG A 80 1.15 -3.46 12.51
N ARG A 81 1.34 -4.24 13.58
CA ARG A 81 2.68 -4.67 13.98
C ARG A 81 3.32 -5.47 12.82
N GLY A 82 4.56 -5.15 12.51
CA GLY A 82 5.32 -5.81 11.43
C GLY A 82 5.07 -5.22 10.03
N LEU A 83 3.96 -4.53 9.78
CA LEU A 83 3.72 -3.90 8.49
C LEU A 83 4.40 -2.53 8.39
N SER A 84 5.07 -2.29 7.28
CA SER A 84 5.73 -1.02 7.00
C SER A 84 4.94 -0.20 6.00
N ARG A 85 4.52 1.03 6.40
CA ARG A 85 3.93 2.00 5.47
C ARG A 85 4.90 2.43 4.37
N LEU A 86 6.20 2.19 4.55
CA LEU A 86 7.21 2.55 3.55
C LEU A 86 7.01 1.81 2.22
N VAL A 87 6.35 0.65 2.23
CA VAL A 87 6.02 -0.10 1.00
C VAL A 87 5.13 0.71 0.06
N SER A 88 4.21 1.52 0.61
CA SER A 88 3.33 2.40 -0.19
C SER A 88 3.88 3.80 -0.42
N LEU A 89 4.99 4.18 0.23
CA LEU A 89 5.48 5.56 0.21
C LEU A 89 6.79 5.75 -0.54
N VAL A 90 7.68 4.76 -0.50
CA VAL A 90 9.05 4.92 -1.02
C VAL A 90 9.20 4.50 -2.47
N PRO A 91 8.64 3.37 -2.93
CA PRO A 91 8.72 3.00 -4.33
C PRO A 91 8.03 4.02 -5.22
N PRO A 92 8.56 4.30 -6.44
CA PRO A 92 7.97 5.27 -7.36
C PRO A 92 6.60 4.86 -7.88
N VAL A 93 6.28 3.56 -7.90
CA VAL A 93 4.97 3.01 -8.27
C VAL A 93 4.39 2.23 -7.11
N HIS A 94 3.11 2.46 -6.81
CA HIS A 94 2.38 1.75 -5.77
C HIS A 94 1.13 1.07 -6.34
N ILE A 95 0.98 -0.22 -6.09
CA ILE A 95 -0.24 -0.98 -6.35
C ILE A 95 -0.91 -1.31 -5.01
N ALA A 96 -2.19 -0.99 -4.89
CA ALA A 96 -3.00 -1.40 -3.74
C ALA A 96 -4.07 -2.40 -4.17
N LEU A 97 -4.14 -3.53 -3.48
CA LEU A 97 -5.14 -4.57 -3.69
C LEU A 97 -6.32 -4.31 -2.75
N VAL A 98 -7.52 -4.27 -3.29
CA VAL A 98 -8.76 -3.99 -2.58
C VAL A 98 -9.75 -5.11 -2.84
N ARG A 99 -10.37 -5.66 -1.82
CA ARG A 99 -11.48 -6.59 -1.97
C ARG A 99 -12.78 -5.80 -2.16
N PRO A 100 -13.73 -6.28 -2.98
CA PRO A 100 -15.00 -5.58 -3.19
C PRO A 100 -15.76 -5.28 -1.88
N GLU A 101 -15.71 -6.20 -0.93
CA GLU A 101 -16.35 -6.05 0.39
C GLU A 101 -15.72 -4.99 1.30
N ASP A 102 -14.52 -4.53 0.98
CA ASP A 102 -13.80 -3.48 1.74
C ASP A 102 -14.01 -2.08 1.13
N ILE A 103 -14.83 -1.97 0.09
CA ILE A 103 -15.19 -0.68 -0.51
C ILE A 103 -16.36 -0.07 0.25
N LEU A 104 -16.11 1.09 0.85
CA LEU A 104 -17.10 1.88 1.57
C LEU A 104 -17.59 3.04 0.70
N GLU A 105 -18.81 3.46 0.90
CA GLU A 105 -19.37 4.59 0.14
C GLU A 105 -18.66 5.91 0.49
N SER A 106 -18.47 6.16 1.79
CA SER A 106 -18.04 7.46 2.30
C SER A 106 -17.03 7.38 3.44
N LEU A 107 -16.46 8.53 3.78
CA LEU A 107 -15.62 8.71 4.96
C LEU A 107 -16.41 8.53 6.26
N ASP A 108 -17.68 8.88 6.28
CA ASP A 108 -18.56 8.71 7.45
C ASP A 108 -18.75 7.22 7.77
N ASP A 109 -18.91 6.37 6.74
CA ASP A 109 -19.00 4.92 6.93
C ASP A 109 -17.73 4.35 7.53
N LEU A 110 -16.56 4.82 7.07
CA LEU A 110 -15.29 4.42 7.64
C LEU A 110 -15.23 4.74 9.14
N PHE A 111 -15.57 5.97 9.53
CA PHE A 111 -15.52 6.36 10.93
C PHE A 111 -16.56 5.65 11.79
N LEU A 112 -17.72 5.32 11.23
CA LEU A 112 -18.73 4.51 11.91
C LEU A 112 -18.19 3.11 12.21
N LEU A 113 -17.59 2.44 11.22
CA LEU A 113 -16.95 1.13 11.40
C LEU A 113 -15.78 1.19 12.39
N ARG A 114 -14.94 2.21 12.30
CA ARG A 114 -13.81 2.38 13.23
C ARG A 114 -14.28 2.58 14.68
N ARG A 115 -15.36 3.30 14.90
CA ARG A 115 -15.97 3.46 16.24
C ARG A 115 -16.52 2.12 16.74
N LEU A 116 -17.18 1.35 15.89
CA LEU A 116 -17.67 0.02 16.24
C LEU A 116 -16.52 -0.90 16.63
N GLU A 117 -15.47 -0.96 15.83
CA GLU A 117 -14.29 -1.77 16.14
C GLU A 117 -13.60 -1.34 17.45
N TYR A 118 -13.53 -0.04 17.74
CA TYR A 118 -13.00 0.47 19.00
C TYR A 118 -13.76 -0.11 20.20
N HIS A 119 -15.09 -0.10 20.17
CA HIS A 119 -15.91 -0.66 21.23
C HIS A 119 -15.77 -2.18 21.32
N GLN A 120 -15.72 -2.88 20.20
CA GLN A 120 -15.54 -4.34 20.18
C GLN A 120 -14.18 -4.78 20.72
N ARG A 121 -13.15 -3.97 20.55
CA ARG A 121 -11.77 -4.26 21.01
C ARG A 121 -11.45 -3.69 22.39
N GLY A 122 -12.45 -3.31 23.19
CA GLY A 122 -12.25 -2.80 24.54
C GLY A 122 -11.52 -1.46 24.62
N GLY A 123 -11.64 -0.63 23.58
CA GLY A 123 -11.03 0.70 23.56
C GLY A 123 -9.66 0.76 22.86
N GLU A 124 -9.20 -0.31 22.24
CA GLU A 124 -7.94 -0.31 21.49
C GLU A 124 -8.16 0.12 20.04
N MET A 125 -7.44 1.16 19.62
CA MET A 125 -7.33 1.61 18.23
C MET A 125 -5.87 1.71 17.81
N GLY A 126 -5.62 1.54 16.52
CA GLY A 126 -4.31 1.87 15.96
C GLY A 126 -3.96 3.35 16.13
N SER A 127 -2.67 3.66 16.11
CA SER A 127 -2.14 5.01 16.39
C SER A 127 -2.41 6.05 15.28
N TYR A 128 -2.80 5.62 14.08
CA TYR A 128 -3.09 6.51 12.95
C TYR A 128 -3.96 5.79 11.89
N LEU A 129 -4.53 6.56 10.97
CA LEU A 129 -5.09 6.11 9.71
C LEU A 129 -4.21 6.66 8.58
N ASN A 130 -3.86 5.83 7.62
CA ASN A 130 -3.14 6.27 6.44
C ASN A 130 -4.08 6.31 5.25
N PHE A 131 -4.33 7.51 4.72
CA PHE A 131 -5.12 7.72 3.51
C PHE A 131 -4.18 7.94 2.33
N ILE A 132 -4.45 7.26 1.22
CA ILE A 132 -3.73 7.41 -0.04
C ILE A 132 -4.75 7.80 -1.10
N THR A 133 -4.69 9.06 -1.53
CA THR A 133 -5.63 9.65 -2.48
C THR A 133 -4.88 10.07 -3.74
N GLY A 134 -4.44 9.08 -4.51
CA GLY A 134 -3.68 9.29 -5.74
C GLY A 134 -2.17 9.51 -5.54
N PRO A 135 -1.46 9.85 -6.63
CA PRO A 135 -0.01 10.01 -6.64
C PRO A 135 0.44 11.27 -5.88
N SER A 136 1.71 11.25 -5.46
CA SER A 136 2.32 12.38 -4.78
C SER A 136 2.56 13.55 -5.75
N ARG A 137 1.94 14.69 -5.47
CA ARG A 137 2.11 15.94 -6.22
C ARG A 137 2.39 17.08 -5.26
N THR A 138 3.44 17.83 -5.54
CA THR A 138 3.79 19.03 -4.78
C THR A 138 3.86 20.20 -5.75
N ALA A 139 3.17 21.30 -5.44
CA ALA A 139 3.31 22.55 -6.17
C ALA A 139 4.37 23.41 -5.48
N ASP A 140 5.38 23.84 -6.23
CA ASP A 140 6.38 24.80 -5.76
C ASP A 140 5.88 26.25 -5.93
N ILE A 141 6.57 27.19 -5.26
CA ILE A 141 6.30 28.64 -5.32
C ILE A 141 6.33 29.18 -6.76
N GLU A 142 7.08 28.51 -7.65
CA GLU A 142 7.17 28.84 -9.08
C GLU A 142 6.06 28.25 -9.95
N MET A 143 4.96 27.73 -9.37
CA MET A 143 3.85 27.04 -10.06
C MET A 143 4.25 25.79 -10.86
N THR A 144 5.41 25.23 -10.57
CA THR A 144 5.87 23.98 -11.19
C THR A 144 5.36 22.80 -10.34
N ILE A 145 4.61 21.88 -10.96
CA ILE A 145 4.18 20.64 -10.28
C ILE A 145 5.33 19.65 -10.33
N VAL A 146 5.79 19.23 -9.15
CA VAL A 146 6.79 18.17 -9.00
C VAL A 146 6.11 16.92 -8.49
N GLU A 147 6.26 15.82 -9.22
CA GLU A 147 5.68 14.52 -8.86
C GLU A 147 6.70 13.65 -8.11
N GLY A 148 6.21 12.87 -7.13
CA GLY A 148 7.01 11.85 -6.46
C GLY A 148 7.97 12.35 -5.36
N VAL A 149 7.80 13.57 -4.84
CA VAL A 149 8.68 14.12 -3.79
C VAL A 149 8.41 13.47 -2.43
N HIS A 150 7.14 13.28 -2.08
CA HIS A 150 6.72 12.78 -0.76
C HIS A 150 6.01 11.43 -0.80
N GLY A 151 6.03 10.74 -1.94
CA GLY A 151 5.36 9.47 -2.14
C GLY A 151 5.49 8.99 -3.59
N PRO A 152 4.77 7.94 -3.99
CA PRO A 152 4.85 7.39 -5.33
C PRO A 152 4.39 8.38 -6.40
N LYS A 153 4.99 8.30 -7.58
CA LYS A 153 4.58 9.05 -8.79
C LYS A 153 3.30 8.47 -9.39
N GLU A 154 3.09 7.16 -9.21
CA GLU A 154 1.95 6.44 -9.72
C GLU A 154 1.31 5.59 -8.61
N VAL A 155 -0.02 5.61 -8.56
CA VAL A 155 -0.82 4.80 -7.63
C VAL A 155 -1.89 4.07 -8.42
N HIS A 156 -1.91 2.75 -8.33
CA HIS A 156 -2.89 1.89 -8.96
C HIS A 156 -3.72 1.18 -7.90
N MET A 157 -5.05 1.24 -8.04
CA MET A 157 -5.99 0.45 -7.25
C MET A 157 -6.44 -0.74 -8.10
N VAL A 158 -6.27 -1.93 -7.56
CA VAL A 158 -6.74 -3.19 -8.18
C VAL A 158 -7.82 -3.77 -7.31
N ILE A 159 -9.04 -3.77 -7.83
CA ILE A 159 -10.19 -4.41 -7.18
C ILE A 159 -10.19 -5.87 -7.57
N LEU A 160 -10.25 -6.74 -6.57
CA LEU A 160 -10.23 -8.19 -6.73
C LEU A 160 -11.66 -8.67 -6.98
N GLY A 161 -11.91 -9.32 -8.11
CA GLY A 161 -13.21 -9.83 -8.50
C GLY A 161 -13.16 -11.24 -9.09
#